data_abf292a6b889722a5d7f3915f2cdee19
#
_entry.id   abf292a6b889722a5d7f3915f2cdee19
#
_cell.length_a   1.000
_cell.length_b   1.000
_cell.length_c   1.000
_cell.angle_alpha   90.00
_cell.angle_beta   90.00
_cell.angle_gamma   90.00
#
_symmetry.space_group_name_H-M   'P 1'
#
loop_
_entity.id
_entity.type
_entity.pdbx_description
1 polymer ?
#
loop_
_entity_poly.entity_id
_entity_poly.type
_entity_poly.pdbx_seq_one_letter_code
_entity_poly.pdbx_strand_id
1 'polypeptide(L)'
;MKVKYRLLNDLLLYEDECITYLEKMAQDGWYLVKVGTTFFKFERRSPRKVKYQMDYNLLTPDYLEMITLEGYRFVDNYREISFFYNEDINAANLHTDEAARL
;
A
#
# COMPACT_ATOMS: atom_id res chain seq x y z
N MET A 1 -12.24 -7.11 17.33
CA MET A 1 -11.85 -6.65 16.01
C MET A 1 -11.74 -7.84 15.06
N LYS A 2 -12.29 -7.69 13.86
CA LYS A 2 -12.24 -8.77 12.90
C LYS A 2 -10.99 -8.66 12.03
N VAL A 3 -10.38 -9.80 11.75
CA VAL A 3 -9.20 -9.86 10.88
C VAL A 3 -9.43 -10.92 9.81
N LYS A 4 -8.70 -10.79 8.72
CA LYS A 4 -8.78 -11.72 7.62
C LYS A 4 -7.37 -11.92 7.07
N TYR A 5 -7.04 -13.14 6.69
CA TYR A 5 -5.74 -13.47 6.11
C TYR A 5 -5.92 -13.95 4.68
N ARG A 6 -5.01 -13.54 3.80
CA ARG A 6 -5.00 -13.99 2.42
C ARG A 6 -3.59 -14.39 2.03
N LEU A 7 -3.48 -15.47 1.28
CA LEU A 7 -2.18 -15.93 0.79
C LEU A 7 -1.56 -14.92 -0.16
N LEU A 8 -0.26 -14.75 -0.06
CA LEU A 8 0.45 -13.84 -0.94
C LEU A 8 0.58 -14.33 -2.36
N ASN A 9 0.50 -15.57 -2.65
CA ASN A 9 0.72 -16.20 -3.94
C ASN A 9 1.56 -15.30 -4.89
N ASP A 10 1.10 -15.03 -6.11
CA ASP A 10 1.90 -14.29 -7.09
C ASP A 10 1.59 -12.81 -7.16
N LEU A 11 0.76 -12.30 -6.25
CA LEU A 11 0.33 -10.90 -6.32
C LEU A 11 1.48 -9.92 -6.25
N LEU A 12 2.51 -10.25 -5.46
CA LEU A 12 3.63 -9.33 -5.30
C LEU A 12 4.46 -9.18 -6.55
N LEU A 13 4.31 -10.11 -7.52
CA LEU A 13 5.05 -10.03 -8.77
C LEU A 13 4.39 -9.10 -9.77
N TYR A 14 3.13 -8.72 -9.53
CA TYR A 14 2.36 -7.90 -10.46
C TYR A 14 1.82 -6.71 -9.69
N GLU A 15 2.60 -5.63 -9.73
CA GLU A 15 2.30 -4.46 -8.90
C GLU A 15 0.89 -3.92 -9.13
N ASP A 16 0.49 -3.73 -10.38
CA ASP A 16 -0.81 -3.16 -10.68
C ASP A 16 -1.95 -4.03 -10.17
N GLU A 17 -1.83 -5.33 -10.36
CA GLU A 17 -2.84 -6.28 -9.89
C GLU A 17 -2.91 -6.29 -8.37
N CYS A 18 -1.75 -6.21 -7.73
CA CYS A 18 -1.69 -6.19 -6.28
C CYS A 18 -2.37 -4.94 -5.73
N ILE A 19 -2.06 -3.80 -6.29
CA ILE A 19 -2.65 -2.53 -5.87
C ILE A 19 -4.17 -2.57 -6.07
N THR A 20 -4.62 -3.03 -7.23
CA THR A 20 -6.05 -3.13 -7.52
C THR A 20 -6.74 -4.03 -6.50
N TYR A 21 -6.11 -5.14 -6.16
CA TYR A 21 -6.67 -6.07 -5.18
C TYR A 21 -6.80 -5.41 -3.82
N LEU A 22 -5.76 -4.69 -3.37
CA LEU A 22 -5.79 -4.04 -2.07
C LEU A 22 -6.85 -2.95 -2.02
N GLU A 23 -7.01 -2.21 -3.10
CA GLU A 23 -8.00 -1.14 -3.16
C GLU A 23 -9.41 -1.71 -3.14
N LYS A 24 -9.60 -2.84 -3.80
CA LYS A 24 -10.90 -3.49 -3.80
C LYS A 24 -11.24 -4.03 -2.42
N MET A 25 -10.25 -4.58 -1.73
CA MET A 25 -10.46 -5.06 -0.36
C MET A 25 -10.89 -3.93 0.56
N ALA A 26 -10.28 -2.76 0.42
CA ALA A 26 -10.65 -1.61 1.24
C ALA A 26 -12.07 -1.15 0.94
N GLN A 27 -12.50 -1.23 -0.32
CA GLN A 27 -13.88 -0.90 -0.65
C GLN A 27 -14.87 -1.83 0.04
N ASP A 28 -14.44 -3.05 0.34
CA ASP A 28 -15.25 -4.01 1.07
C ASP A 28 -15.05 -3.92 2.58
N GLY A 29 -14.22 -2.98 3.03
CA GLY A 29 -14.00 -2.77 4.45
C GLY A 29 -12.82 -3.54 5.01
N TRP A 30 -11.96 -4.07 4.17
CA TRP A 30 -10.78 -4.81 4.62
C TRP A 30 -9.51 -4.05 4.26
N TYR A 31 -8.83 -3.54 5.27
CA TYR A 31 -7.63 -2.74 5.10
C TYR A 31 -6.40 -3.55 5.43
N LEU A 32 -5.41 -3.47 4.56
CA LEU A 32 -4.14 -4.16 4.80
C LEU A 32 -3.44 -3.54 6.00
N VAL A 33 -3.01 -4.38 6.94
CA VAL A 33 -2.29 -3.89 8.11
C VAL A 33 -0.92 -4.56 8.27
N LYS A 34 -0.72 -5.69 7.62
CA LYS A 34 0.57 -6.37 7.75
C LYS A 34 0.83 -7.24 6.53
N VAL A 35 2.09 -7.27 6.10
CA VAL A 35 2.53 -8.12 5.00
C VAL A 35 3.55 -9.10 5.58
N GLY A 36 3.12 -10.33 5.76
CA GLY A 36 4.01 -11.38 6.27
C GLY A 36 4.73 -12.09 5.14
N THR A 37 5.41 -13.16 5.47
CA THR A 37 6.13 -13.94 4.47
C THR A 37 5.19 -14.80 3.62
N THR A 38 4.00 -15.09 4.13
CA THR A 38 3.08 -15.99 3.45
C THR A 38 1.70 -15.36 3.26
N PHE A 39 1.30 -14.47 4.14
CA PHE A 39 -0.07 -13.93 4.15
C PHE A 39 -0.07 -12.41 4.24
N PHE A 40 -1.08 -11.82 3.59
CA PHE A 40 -1.53 -10.47 3.90
C PHE A 40 -2.49 -10.57 5.08
N LYS A 41 -2.39 -9.64 6.02
CA LYS A 41 -3.36 -9.55 7.12
C LYS A 41 -4.18 -8.29 6.94
N PHE A 42 -5.50 -8.44 7.00
CA PHE A 42 -6.43 -7.32 6.85
C PHE A 42 -7.24 -7.16 8.12
N GLU A 43 -7.60 -5.90 8.41
CA GLU A 43 -8.50 -5.57 9.52
C GLU A 43 -9.77 -4.94 9.00
N ARG A 44 -10.87 -5.20 9.69
CA ARG A 44 -12.16 -4.65 9.32
C ARG A 44 -12.26 -3.19 9.72
N ARG A 45 -12.61 -2.33 8.77
CA ARG A 45 -12.82 -0.90 8.99
C ARG A 45 -13.96 -0.46 8.08
N SER A 46 -14.28 0.85 8.13
CA SER A 46 -15.34 1.38 7.28
C SER A 46 -14.96 1.24 5.80
N PRO A 47 -15.85 0.65 5.00
CA PRO A 47 -15.58 0.52 3.57
C PRO A 47 -15.47 1.90 2.92
N ARG A 48 -14.42 2.07 2.11
CA ARG A 48 -14.26 3.31 1.35
C ARG A 48 -13.24 3.11 0.25
N LYS A 49 -13.28 4.01 -0.70
CA LYS A 49 -12.28 4.01 -1.76
C LYS A 49 -11.02 4.69 -1.23
N VAL A 50 -9.91 4.01 -1.36
CA VAL A 50 -8.60 4.55 -0.98
C VAL A 50 -7.63 4.21 -2.10
N LYS A 51 -6.47 4.86 -2.08
CA LYS A 51 -5.42 4.60 -3.05
C LYS A 51 -4.29 3.89 -2.36
N TYR A 52 -3.84 2.76 -2.92
CA TYR A 52 -2.68 2.04 -2.42
C TYR A 52 -1.51 2.25 -3.36
N GLN A 53 -0.32 2.27 -2.79
CA GLN A 53 0.90 2.39 -3.57
C GLN A 53 1.97 1.47 -2.99
N MET A 54 2.80 0.91 -3.85
CA MET A 54 3.96 0.11 -3.47
C MET A 54 5.19 0.89 -3.86
N ASP A 55 6.16 0.97 -2.97
CA ASP A 55 7.36 1.78 -3.19
C ASP A 55 8.58 0.91 -2.93
N TYR A 56 9.57 1.02 -3.81
CA TYR A 56 10.78 0.22 -3.73
C TYR A 56 12.01 1.04 -3.33
N ASN A 57 11.79 2.31 -3.00
CA ASN A 57 12.89 3.18 -2.60
C ASN A 57 13.24 2.99 -1.15
N LEU A 58 14.48 3.32 -0.80
CA LEU A 58 14.90 3.29 0.59
C LEU A 58 14.13 4.35 1.37
N LEU A 59 13.58 3.95 2.50
CA LEU A 59 12.79 4.85 3.33
C LEU A 59 13.71 5.61 4.29
N THR A 60 14.21 6.76 3.83
CA THR A 60 14.94 7.68 4.70
C THR A 60 13.93 8.54 5.45
N PRO A 61 14.32 9.13 6.58
CA PRO A 61 13.40 10.02 7.31
C PRO A 61 12.87 11.16 6.45
N ASP A 62 13.72 11.74 5.60
CA ASP A 62 13.29 12.84 4.72
C ASP A 62 12.26 12.36 3.69
N TYR A 63 12.50 11.19 3.12
CA TYR A 63 11.60 10.65 2.11
C TYR A 63 10.25 10.30 2.75
N LEU A 64 10.29 9.71 3.93
CA LEU A 64 9.08 9.34 4.64
C LEU A 64 8.27 10.57 5.02
N GLU A 65 8.95 11.64 5.42
CA GLU A 65 8.26 12.89 5.73
C GLU A 65 7.55 13.45 4.51
N MET A 66 8.22 13.41 3.35
CA MET A 66 7.64 13.89 2.11
C MET A 66 6.38 13.09 1.75
N ILE A 67 6.46 11.77 1.88
CA ILE A 67 5.33 10.90 1.58
C ILE A 67 4.16 11.20 2.51
N THR A 68 4.45 11.43 3.78
CA THR A 68 3.43 11.72 4.77
C THR A 68 2.74 13.05 4.47
N LEU A 69 3.51 14.04 4.03
CA LEU A 69 2.93 15.33 3.67
C LEU A 69 2.00 15.24 2.48
N GLU A 70 2.20 14.25 1.63
CA GLU A 70 1.30 14.01 0.50
C GLU A 70 0.04 13.28 0.92
N GLY A 71 -0.08 12.92 2.19
CA GLY A 71 -1.26 12.24 2.70
C GLY A 71 -1.14 10.75 2.76
N TYR A 72 -0.02 10.18 2.37
CA TYR A 72 0.16 8.74 2.42
C TYR A 72 0.51 8.27 3.81
N ARG A 73 0.05 7.09 4.14
CA ARG A 73 0.32 6.45 5.43
C ARG A 73 1.00 5.13 5.19
N PHE A 74 2.07 4.90 5.95
CA PHE A 74 2.81 3.65 5.87
C PHE A 74 1.98 2.51 6.45
N VAL A 75 1.94 1.39 5.75
CA VAL A 75 1.24 0.21 6.21
C VAL A 75 2.24 -0.80 6.78
N ASP A 76 3.12 -1.30 5.93
CA ASP A 76 4.11 -2.30 6.31
C ASP A 76 5.06 -2.45 5.14
N ASN A 77 6.13 -3.21 5.35
CA ASN A 77 7.02 -3.50 4.25
C ASN A 77 7.31 -4.98 4.21
N TYR A 78 7.63 -5.46 3.01
CA TYR A 78 8.03 -6.83 2.79
C TYR A 78 9.33 -6.76 1.98
N ARG A 79 10.44 -7.09 2.64
CA ARG A 79 11.77 -6.96 2.03
C ARG A 79 11.96 -5.51 1.60
N GLU A 80 12.14 -5.26 0.30
CA GLU A 80 12.39 -3.92 -0.19
C GLU A 80 11.13 -3.20 -0.66
N ILE A 81 9.97 -3.82 -0.49
CA ILE A 81 8.72 -3.25 -0.94
C ILE A 81 7.99 -2.65 0.24
N SER A 82 7.70 -1.37 0.15
CA SER A 82 6.93 -0.66 1.18
C SER A 82 5.53 -0.39 0.67
N PHE A 83 4.54 -0.58 1.53
CA PHE A 83 3.14 -0.41 1.18
C PHE A 83 2.60 0.82 1.86
N PHE A 84 1.92 1.65 1.09
CA PHE A 84 1.30 2.88 1.59
C PHE A 84 -0.13 2.97 1.11
N TYR A 85 -0.96 3.71 1.85
CA TYR A 85 -2.29 4.02 1.34
C TYR A 85 -2.62 5.49 1.59
N ASN A 86 -3.58 6.01 0.83
CA ASN A 86 -4.00 7.40 0.93
C ASN A 86 -5.51 7.42 0.80
N GLU A 87 -6.16 8.15 1.69
CA GLU A 87 -7.62 8.29 1.62
C GLU A 87 -8.05 9.23 0.51
N ASP A 88 -7.12 10.00 -0.03
CA ASP A 88 -7.40 10.87 -1.16
C ASP A 88 -7.05 10.12 -2.45
N ILE A 89 -8.08 9.65 -3.15
CA ILE A 89 -7.85 8.86 -4.35
C ILE A 89 -7.26 9.67 -5.50
N ASN A 90 -7.24 10.99 -5.37
CA ASN A 90 -6.67 11.87 -6.38
C ASN A 90 -5.23 12.27 -6.07
N ALA A 91 -4.65 11.72 -5.01
CA ALA A 91 -3.29 12.04 -4.65
C ALA A 91 -2.33 11.61 -5.75
N ALA A 92 -1.21 12.33 -5.88
CA ALA A 92 -0.18 12.00 -6.87
C ALA A 92 0.44 10.65 -6.55
N ASN A 93 0.85 9.94 -7.57
CA ASN A 93 1.54 8.67 -7.40
C ASN A 93 2.92 8.89 -6.79
N LEU A 94 3.36 7.95 -5.95
CA LEU A 94 4.66 8.03 -5.33
C LEU A 94 5.81 7.86 -6.31
N HIS A 95 5.51 7.33 -7.49
CA HIS A 95 6.54 7.01 -8.47
C HIS A 95 6.72 8.10 -9.51
N THR A 96 6.15 9.27 -9.30
CA THR A 96 6.23 10.30 -10.31
C THR A 96 7.65 10.74 -10.57
N ASP A 97 8.48 10.78 -9.55
CA ASP A 97 9.85 11.15 -9.74
C ASP A 97 10.68 10.12 -10.38
N GLU A 98 10.19 8.95 -10.43
CA GLU A 98 10.84 7.90 -11.13
C GLU A 98 11.15 8.31 -12.53
N ALA A 99 10.14 8.88 -13.20
CA ALA A 99 10.31 9.31 -14.56
C ALA A 99 11.32 10.45 -14.64
N ALA A 100 11.39 11.25 -13.64
CA ALA A 100 12.29 12.38 -13.63
C ALA A 100 13.74 11.95 -13.56
N ARG A 101 13.99 10.77 -13.09
CA ARG A 101 15.35 10.28 -12.98
C ARG A 101 15.94 9.85 -14.31
N LEU A 102 15.16 9.75 -15.31
CA LEU A 102 15.61 9.29 -16.62
C LEU A 102 16.35 10.37 -17.42
#